data_7a3fe96f4b70d9b49707d2586b5bd496
#
_entry.id   7a3fe96f4b70d9b49707d2586b5bd496
#
_cell.length_a   1.000
_cell.length_b   1.000
_cell.length_c   1.000
_cell.angle_alpha   90.00
_cell.angle_beta   90.00
_cell.angle_gamma   90.00
#
_symmetry.space_group_name_H-M   'P 1'
#
loop_
_entity.id
_entity.type
_entity.pdbx_description
1 polymer ?
#
loop_
_entity_poly.entity_id
_entity_poly.type
_entity_poly.pdbx_seq_one_letter_code
_entity_poly.pdbx_strand_id
1 'polypeptide(L)'
;MLRQTQPGGRAPQTLLLGVGADPRQAALARAEGADLIDVRAATPEALAAIRVSLPADVLWTDPRTDPLCADPLSAGLLDADQLAAAGAARRGGAAGRVTPAAVIATAAVCSWLGAPVIRSRHTRAVRRAIDMTASIAGRRPPSRTVRGLA
;
A
#
# COMPACT_ATOMS: atom_id res chain seq x y z
N MET A 1 25.71 6.93 14.56
CA MET A 1 24.90 7.88 15.31
C MET A 1 23.49 7.30 15.43
N LEU A 2 23.19 6.64 16.56
CA LEU A 2 21.92 5.94 16.79
C LEU A 2 20.82 6.98 17.02
N ARG A 3 19.79 6.97 16.19
CA ARG A 3 18.59 7.77 16.44
C ARG A 3 17.93 7.25 17.73
N GLN A 4 17.91 8.09 18.73
CA GLN A 4 17.14 7.86 19.95
C GLN A 4 15.65 7.74 19.57
N THR A 5 15.07 6.57 19.77
CA THR A 5 13.64 6.33 19.74
C THR A 5 13.02 7.09 20.92
N GLN A 6 12.22 8.10 20.64
CA GLN A 6 11.39 8.75 21.67
C GLN A 6 10.41 7.71 22.22
N PRO A 7 10.33 7.53 23.54
CA PRO A 7 9.35 6.65 24.17
C PRO A 7 7.97 7.33 24.06
N GLY A 8 7.05 6.74 23.29
CA GLY A 8 5.66 7.17 23.17
C GLY A 8 5.17 7.45 21.75
N GLY A 9 6.02 7.51 20.74
CA GLY A 9 5.61 7.61 19.34
C GLY A 9 5.11 6.28 18.81
N ARG A 10 3.87 6.24 18.33
CA ARG A 10 3.33 5.10 17.59
C ARG A 10 4.29 4.81 16.43
N ALA A 11 4.84 3.59 16.36
CA ALA A 11 5.76 3.21 15.27
C ALA A 11 5.10 3.52 13.91
N PRO A 12 5.85 4.08 12.95
CA PRO A 12 5.28 4.48 11.67
C PRO A 12 4.62 3.26 11.00
N GLN A 13 3.33 3.41 10.70
CA GLN A 13 2.55 2.36 10.05
C GLN A 13 2.77 2.46 8.54
N THR A 14 3.06 1.33 7.89
CA THR A 14 3.13 1.26 6.42
C THR A 14 1.75 1.54 5.83
N LEU A 15 1.65 2.54 4.97
CA LEU A 15 0.43 2.87 4.23
C LEU A 15 0.33 2.01 2.97
N LEU A 16 -0.89 1.64 2.60
CA LEU A 16 -1.18 0.93 1.36
C LEU A 16 -1.83 1.87 0.35
N LEU A 17 -1.15 2.07 -0.78
CA LEU A 17 -1.64 2.80 -1.93
C LEU A 17 -2.25 1.81 -2.94
N GLY A 18 -3.58 1.76 -3.01
CA GLY A 18 -4.32 0.97 -3.99
C GLY A 18 -4.40 1.69 -5.34
N VAL A 19 -4.59 0.95 -6.43
CA VAL A 19 -4.75 1.51 -7.78
C VAL A 19 -6.22 1.70 -8.10
N GLY A 20 -6.61 2.89 -8.58
CA GLY A 20 -7.98 3.23 -8.93
C GLY A 20 -8.07 4.09 -10.19
N ALA A 21 -7.97 3.47 -11.37
CA ALA A 21 -8.09 4.17 -12.65
C ALA A 21 -9.53 4.56 -13.02
N ASP A 22 -10.52 3.93 -12.40
CA ASP A 22 -11.96 4.22 -12.56
C ASP A 22 -12.68 4.17 -11.21
N PRO A 23 -13.94 4.68 -11.11
CA PRO A 23 -14.68 4.74 -9.85
C PRO A 23 -14.90 3.38 -9.16
N ARG A 24 -15.07 2.30 -9.95
CA ARG A 24 -15.28 0.95 -9.40
C ARG A 24 -14.00 0.40 -8.78
N GLN A 25 -12.87 0.54 -9.48
CA GLN A 25 -11.57 0.13 -8.97
C GLN A 25 -11.19 0.93 -7.72
N ALA A 26 -11.42 2.24 -7.72
CA ALA A 26 -11.15 3.11 -6.58
C ALA A 26 -11.98 2.70 -5.35
N ALA A 27 -13.29 2.48 -5.53
CA ALA A 27 -14.18 2.02 -4.47
C ALA A 27 -13.79 0.63 -3.95
N LEU A 28 -13.44 -0.30 -4.85
CA LEU A 28 -12.99 -1.64 -4.48
C LEU A 28 -11.69 -1.58 -3.68
N ALA A 29 -10.69 -0.86 -4.16
CA ALA A 29 -9.41 -0.71 -3.45
C ALA A 29 -9.62 -0.13 -2.05
N ARG A 30 -10.51 0.84 -1.89
CA ARG A 30 -10.86 1.39 -0.57
C ARG A 30 -11.53 0.36 0.32
N ALA A 31 -12.50 -0.38 -0.19
CA ALA A 31 -13.20 -1.44 0.53
C ALA A 31 -12.26 -2.59 0.93
N GLU A 32 -11.23 -2.85 0.16
CA GLU A 32 -10.21 -3.86 0.42
C GLU A 32 -9.09 -3.40 1.38
N GLY A 33 -9.18 -2.18 1.88
CA GLY A 33 -8.30 -1.66 2.94
C GLY A 33 -7.12 -0.83 2.46
N ALA A 34 -7.19 -0.23 1.26
CA ALA A 34 -6.24 0.80 0.88
C ALA A 34 -6.41 2.04 1.78
N ASP A 35 -5.29 2.59 2.22
CA ASP A 35 -5.25 3.86 2.97
C ASP A 35 -5.38 5.04 2.00
N LEU A 36 -4.73 4.92 0.84
CA LEU A 36 -4.73 5.90 -0.25
C LEU A 36 -5.06 5.22 -1.58
N ILE A 37 -5.56 5.99 -2.55
CA ILE A 37 -5.91 5.52 -3.89
C ILE A 37 -5.10 6.28 -4.93
N ASP A 38 -4.28 5.57 -5.69
CA ASP A 38 -3.54 6.11 -6.83
C ASP A 38 -4.47 6.30 -8.03
N VAL A 39 -4.81 7.54 -8.32
CA VAL A 39 -5.71 7.93 -9.43
C VAL A 39 -4.97 8.56 -10.61
N ARG A 40 -3.64 8.48 -10.66
CA ARG A 40 -2.84 9.09 -11.73
C ARG A 40 -3.15 8.54 -13.13
N ALA A 41 -3.65 7.31 -13.23
CA ALA A 41 -4.06 6.70 -14.49
C ALA A 41 -5.54 6.97 -14.85
N ALA A 42 -6.28 7.66 -14.00
CA ALA A 42 -7.68 7.99 -14.27
C ALA A 42 -7.79 9.11 -15.33
N THR A 43 -8.78 8.99 -16.20
CA THR A 43 -9.14 10.11 -17.09
C THR A 43 -9.76 11.25 -16.27
N PRO A 44 -9.81 12.50 -16.81
CA PRO A 44 -10.44 13.62 -16.11
C PRO A 44 -11.89 13.32 -15.69
N GLU A 45 -12.65 12.64 -16.54
CA GLU A 45 -14.05 12.26 -16.28
C GLU A 45 -14.14 11.22 -15.17
N ALA A 46 -13.25 10.20 -15.21
CA ALA A 46 -13.16 9.19 -14.17
C ALA A 46 -12.74 9.82 -12.84
N LEU A 47 -11.77 10.72 -12.84
CA LEU A 47 -11.32 11.43 -11.65
C LEU A 47 -12.45 12.28 -11.04
N ALA A 48 -13.22 12.98 -11.87
CA ALA A 48 -14.37 13.73 -11.40
C ALA A 48 -15.41 12.82 -10.73
N ALA A 49 -15.70 11.66 -11.32
CA ALA A 49 -16.62 10.68 -10.75
C ALA A 49 -16.08 10.05 -9.44
N ILE A 50 -14.76 9.79 -9.35
CA ILE A 50 -14.12 9.30 -8.12
C ILE A 50 -14.23 10.33 -6.99
N ARG A 51 -14.00 11.61 -7.28
CA ARG A 51 -14.09 12.71 -6.30
C ARG A 51 -15.48 12.91 -5.72
N VAL A 52 -16.53 12.48 -6.41
CA VAL A 52 -17.90 12.49 -5.89
C VAL A 52 -18.10 11.41 -4.81
N SER A 53 -17.42 10.28 -4.97
CA SER A 53 -17.65 9.08 -4.14
C SER A 53 -16.62 8.88 -3.03
N LEU A 54 -15.42 9.45 -3.15
CA LEU A 54 -14.34 9.30 -2.19
C LEU A 54 -13.83 10.65 -1.70
N PRO A 55 -13.46 10.76 -0.40
CA PRO A 55 -12.86 11.97 0.15
C PRO A 55 -11.53 12.31 -0.53
N ALA A 56 -11.25 13.60 -0.67
CA ALA A 56 -10.05 14.08 -1.38
C ALA A 56 -8.73 13.69 -0.67
N ASP A 57 -8.75 13.54 0.65
CA ASP A 57 -7.59 13.16 1.48
C ASP A 57 -7.14 11.71 1.29
N VAL A 58 -7.96 10.87 0.67
CA VAL A 58 -7.59 9.49 0.33
C VAL A 58 -7.13 9.34 -1.13
N LEU A 59 -7.21 10.40 -1.95
CA LEU A 59 -6.83 10.36 -3.35
C LEU A 59 -5.40 10.86 -3.51
N TRP A 60 -4.57 10.02 -4.14
CA TRP A 60 -3.21 10.39 -4.49
C TRP A 60 -3.12 10.68 -5.99
N THR A 61 -2.80 11.93 -6.31
CA THR A 61 -2.64 12.47 -7.65
C THR A 61 -1.16 12.72 -7.95
N ASP A 62 -0.85 13.15 -9.17
CA ASP A 62 0.52 13.56 -9.49
C ASP A 62 0.82 14.91 -8.81
N PRO A 63 1.86 15.00 -7.95
CA PRO A 63 2.24 16.25 -7.28
C PRO A 63 2.63 17.37 -8.26
N ARG A 64 2.93 17.04 -9.52
CA ARG A 64 3.20 18.03 -10.57
C ARG A 64 1.94 18.72 -11.10
N THR A 65 0.79 18.08 -10.95
CA THR A 65 -0.51 18.56 -11.45
C THR A 65 -1.43 19.03 -10.34
N ASP A 66 -1.19 18.62 -9.10
CA ASP A 66 -1.98 18.99 -7.94
C ASP A 66 -1.08 19.61 -6.84
N PRO A 67 -0.99 20.95 -6.77
CA PRO A 67 -0.15 21.63 -5.76
C PRO A 67 -0.60 21.39 -4.30
N LEU A 68 -1.80 20.83 -4.08
CA LEU A 68 -2.28 20.44 -2.76
C LEU A 68 -1.76 19.05 -2.35
N CYS A 69 -1.24 18.29 -3.30
CA CYS A 69 -0.55 17.03 -3.04
C CYS A 69 0.88 17.33 -2.61
N ALA A 70 1.04 17.78 -1.36
CA ALA A 70 2.38 17.86 -0.75
C ALA A 70 2.96 16.44 -0.72
N ASP A 71 4.08 16.26 -1.41
CA ASP A 71 4.72 14.97 -1.69
C ASP A 71 5.64 14.46 -0.56
N PRO A 72 5.12 14.08 0.62
CA PRO A 72 5.91 13.34 1.59
C PRO A 72 6.03 11.85 1.21
N LEU A 73 5.28 11.39 0.20
CA LEU A 73 5.15 9.97 -0.12
C LEU A 73 6.12 9.52 -1.21
N SER A 74 6.55 10.40 -2.12
CA SER A 74 7.46 10.03 -3.23
C SER A 74 8.82 9.53 -2.75
N ALA A 75 9.33 10.02 -1.65
CA ALA A 75 10.64 9.62 -1.14
C ALA A 75 10.69 8.19 -0.57
N GLY A 76 9.54 7.56 -0.35
CA GLY A 76 9.46 6.22 0.26
C GLY A 76 8.47 5.26 -0.38
N LEU A 77 7.89 5.63 -1.52
CA LEU A 77 6.94 4.79 -2.24
C LEU A 77 7.63 3.61 -2.89
N LEU A 78 7.21 2.40 -2.53
CA LEU A 78 7.65 1.14 -3.15
C LEU A 78 6.48 0.50 -3.91
N ASP A 79 6.67 0.25 -5.21
CA ASP A 79 5.71 -0.48 -6.04
C ASP A 79 5.99 -1.98 -5.95
N ALA A 80 5.16 -2.70 -5.20
CA ALA A 80 5.33 -4.13 -4.96
C ALA A 80 5.15 -4.97 -6.24
N ASP A 81 4.28 -4.53 -7.16
CA ASP A 81 4.08 -5.21 -8.44
C ASP A 81 5.32 -5.11 -9.32
N GLN A 82 5.95 -3.92 -9.41
CA GLN A 82 7.16 -3.70 -10.18
C GLN A 82 8.38 -4.41 -9.58
N LEU A 83 8.55 -4.36 -8.26
CA LEU A 83 9.64 -5.05 -7.57
C LEU A 83 9.56 -6.56 -7.72
N ALA A 84 8.35 -7.14 -7.64
CA ALA A 84 8.13 -8.56 -7.88
C ALA A 84 8.46 -8.94 -9.32
N ALA A 85 8.10 -8.09 -10.30
CA ALA A 85 8.43 -8.27 -11.72
C ALA A 85 9.94 -8.26 -11.95
N ALA A 86 10.66 -7.29 -11.40
CA ALA A 86 12.10 -7.18 -11.50
C ALA A 86 12.82 -8.41 -10.88
N GLY A 87 12.32 -8.90 -9.73
CA GLY A 87 12.81 -10.11 -9.10
C GLY A 87 12.59 -11.38 -9.93
N ALA A 88 11.46 -11.50 -10.62
CA ALA A 88 11.16 -12.60 -11.51
C ALA A 88 12.08 -12.59 -12.75
N ALA A 89 12.29 -11.43 -13.35
CA ALA A 89 13.17 -11.26 -14.50
C ALA A 89 14.63 -11.65 -14.20
N ARG A 90 15.14 -11.28 -13.03
CA ARG A 90 16.51 -11.63 -12.60
C ARG A 90 16.72 -13.14 -12.42
N ARG A 91 15.69 -13.91 -12.11
CA ARG A 91 15.77 -15.37 -11.95
C ARG A 91 15.65 -16.14 -13.28
N GLY A 92 15.69 -15.45 -14.44
CA GLY A 92 15.59 -16.09 -15.75
C GLY A 92 14.21 -16.72 -16.03
N GLY A 93 13.22 -16.40 -15.22
CA GLY A 93 11.83 -16.78 -15.51
C GLY A 93 11.38 -16.11 -16.79
N ALA A 94 10.66 -16.87 -17.64
CA ALA A 94 10.06 -16.34 -18.86
C ALA A 94 9.36 -15.02 -18.55
N ALA A 95 9.73 -13.98 -19.27
CA ALA A 95 9.23 -12.63 -19.07
C ALA A 95 7.72 -12.65 -18.95
N GLY A 96 7.20 -12.28 -17.78
CA GLY A 96 5.88 -11.78 -17.80
C GLY A 96 4.87 -12.17 -16.74
N ARG A 97 4.94 -13.26 -16.03
CA ARG A 97 3.90 -13.53 -15.02
C ARG A 97 4.42 -13.33 -13.61
N VAL A 98 4.26 -12.11 -13.12
CA VAL A 98 4.32 -11.85 -11.69
C VAL A 98 3.12 -12.54 -11.03
N THR A 99 3.37 -13.54 -10.21
CA THR A 99 2.29 -14.18 -9.46
C THR A 99 1.84 -13.28 -8.30
N PRO A 100 0.55 -13.32 -7.93
CA PRO A 100 0.08 -12.62 -6.73
C PRO A 100 0.89 -12.97 -5.48
N ALA A 101 1.33 -14.23 -5.35
CA ALA A 101 2.18 -14.66 -4.25
C ALA A 101 3.52 -13.93 -4.20
N ALA A 102 4.15 -13.68 -5.35
CA ALA A 102 5.40 -12.90 -5.40
C ALA A 102 5.19 -11.46 -4.95
N VAL A 103 4.07 -10.82 -5.37
CA VAL A 103 3.72 -9.45 -4.94
C VAL A 103 3.49 -9.40 -3.43
N ILE A 104 2.74 -10.36 -2.88
CA ILE A 104 2.46 -10.44 -1.44
C ILE A 104 3.75 -10.61 -0.63
N ALA A 105 4.64 -11.51 -1.06
CA ALA A 105 5.93 -11.73 -0.41
C ALA A 105 6.81 -10.47 -0.47
N THR A 106 6.87 -9.80 -1.62
CA THR A 106 7.60 -8.54 -1.78
C THR A 106 7.06 -7.47 -0.84
N ALA A 107 5.74 -7.29 -0.80
CA ALA A 107 5.09 -6.32 0.09
C ALA A 107 5.36 -6.62 1.58
N ALA A 108 5.34 -7.88 1.98
CA ALA A 108 5.67 -8.30 3.35
C ALA A 108 7.11 -7.91 3.72
N VAL A 109 8.08 -8.20 2.84
CA VAL A 109 9.49 -7.83 3.05
C VAL A 109 9.67 -6.31 3.11
N CYS A 110 9.07 -5.57 2.18
CA CYS A 110 9.12 -4.10 2.19
C CYS A 110 8.54 -3.51 3.48
N SER A 111 7.39 -4.02 3.94
CA SER A 111 6.78 -3.61 5.20
C SER A 111 7.66 -3.97 6.41
N TRP A 112 8.28 -5.15 6.40
CA TRP A 112 9.22 -5.56 7.45
C TRP A 112 10.40 -4.60 7.54
N LEU A 113 10.95 -4.21 6.41
CA LEU A 113 12.07 -3.26 6.31
C LEU A 113 11.66 -1.80 6.60
N GLY A 114 10.38 -1.55 6.88
CA GLY A 114 9.90 -0.23 7.29
C GLY A 114 9.54 0.70 6.14
N ALA A 115 9.17 0.17 4.97
CA ALA A 115 8.66 0.99 3.87
C ALA A 115 7.46 1.82 4.36
N PRO A 116 7.47 3.14 4.18
CA PRO A 116 6.38 4.01 4.62
C PRO A 116 5.13 3.84 3.77
N VAL A 117 5.28 3.60 2.47
CA VAL A 117 4.16 3.43 1.52
C VAL A 117 4.45 2.29 0.55
N ILE A 118 3.48 1.40 0.39
CA ILE A 118 3.52 0.30 -0.58
C ILE A 118 2.37 0.46 -1.56
N ARG A 119 2.68 0.51 -2.86
CA ARG A 119 1.71 0.53 -3.95
C ARG A 119 1.46 -0.89 -4.46
N SER A 120 0.20 -1.27 -4.68
CA SER A 120 -0.14 -2.53 -5.32
C SER A 120 -1.57 -2.55 -5.88
N ARG A 121 -1.77 -3.36 -6.92
CA ARG A 121 -3.11 -3.71 -7.45
C ARG A 121 -3.79 -4.83 -6.66
N HIS A 122 -3.04 -5.59 -5.88
CA HIS A 122 -3.54 -6.69 -5.06
C HIS A 122 -3.89 -6.23 -3.64
N THR A 123 -4.71 -5.18 -3.53
CA THR A 123 -4.97 -4.41 -2.32
C THR A 123 -5.28 -5.28 -1.10
N ARG A 124 -6.29 -6.16 -1.20
CA ARG A 124 -6.73 -7.01 -0.09
C ARG A 124 -5.64 -7.94 0.44
N ALA A 125 -4.91 -8.58 -0.47
CA ALA A 125 -3.90 -9.55 -0.11
C ALA A 125 -2.66 -8.85 0.49
N VAL A 126 -2.24 -7.73 -0.09
CA VAL A 126 -1.14 -6.91 0.40
C VAL A 126 -1.48 -6.26 1.73
N ARG A 127 -2.72 -5.78 1.94
CA ARG A 127 -3.18 -5.28 3.25
C ARG A 127 -3.00 -6.32 4.36
N ARG A 128 -3.41 -7.55 4.09
CA ARG A 128 -3.24 -8.65 5.06
C ARG A 128 -1.77 -8.95 5.36
N ALA A 129 -0.90 -8.91 4.34
CA ALA A 129 0.53 -9.12 4.52
C ALA A 129 1.17 -7.99 5.36
N ILE A 130 0.83 -6.73 5.10
CA ILE A 130 1.28 -5.58 5.88
C ILE A 130 0.81 -5.70 7.34
N ASP A 131 -0.45 -6.02 7.56
CA ASP A 131 -1.03 -6.16 8.91
C ASP A 131 -0.39 -7.30 9.70
N MET A 132 -0.17 -8.44 9.05
CA MET A 132 0.54 -9.57 9.66
C MET A 132 1.98 -9.20 10.01
N THR A 133 2.69 -8.59 9.10
CA THR A 133 4.07 -8.13 9.31
C THR A 133 4.16 -7.14 10.46
N ALA A 134 3.22 -6.18 10.52
CA ALA A 134 3.15 -5.20 11.61
C ALA A 134 2.86 -5.87 12.97
N SER A 135 2.03 -6.91 12.99
CA SER A 135 1.74 -7.68 14.22
C SER A 135 2.95 -8.47 14.70
N ILE A 136 3.66 -9.15 13.78
CA ILE A 136 4.88 -9.90 14.11
C ILE A 136 5.98 -8.96 14.61
N ALA A 137 6.12 -7.79 14.00
CA ALA A 137 7.08 -6.77 14.40
C ALA A 137 6.68 -5.97 15.66
N GLY A 138 5.55 -6.29 16.29
CA GLY A 138 5.06 -5.61 17.49
C GLY A 138 4.55 -4.16 17.23
N ARG A 139 4.41 -3.75 15.97
CA ARG A 139 3.92 -2.42 15.59
C ARG A 139 2.40 -2.30 15.64
N ARG A 140 1.71 -3.43 15.65
CA ARG A 140 0.25 -3.52 15.78
C ARG A 140 -0.09 -4.57 16.84
N PRO A 141 -1.01 -4.28 17.78
CA PRO A 141 -1.47 -5.32 18.69
C PRO A 141 -2.14 -6.44 17.88
N PRO A 142 -1.90 -7.72 18.22
CA PRO A 142 -2.60 -8.83 17.58
C PRO A 142 -4.10 -8.66 17.79
N SER A 143 -4.91 -9.00 16.79
CA SER A 143 -6.35 -9.12 16.97
C SER A 143 -6.58 -10.15 18.10
N ARG A 144 -7.27 -9.76 19.17
CA ARG A 144 -7.56 -10.65 20.30
C ARG A 144 -8.36 -11.85 19.80
N THR A 145 -7.70 -12.99 19.73
CA THR A 145 -8.42 -14.26 19.69
C THR A 145 -8.93 -14.51 21.09
N VAL A 146 -10.20 -14.27 21.37
CA VAL A 146 -10.85 -14.77 22.57
C VAL A 146 -10.98 -16.27 22.36
N ARG A 147 -10.01 -17.05 22.84
CA ARG A 147 -10.20 -18.47 23.01
C ARG A 147 -11.14 -18.60 24.21
N GLY A 148 -12.40 -18.93 23.94
CA GLY A 148 -13.28 -19.43 24.97
C GLY A 148 -12.67 -20.74 25.49
N LEU A 149 -12.09 -20.68 26.68
CA LEU A 149 -11.87 -21.88 27.47
C LEU A 149 -13.27 -22.28 27.96
N ALA A 150 -13.81 -23.35 27.36
CA ALA A 150 -14.95 -24.07 27.93
C ALA A 150 -14.46 -24.89 29.13
#